data_93fbb4694810bcdeddd0a63e6ee6074e
#
_entry.id   93fbb4694810bcdeddd0a63e6ee6074e
#
_cell.length_a   1.000
_cell.length_b   1.000
_cell.length_c   1.000
_cell.angle_alpha   90.00
_cell.angle_beta   90.00
_cell.angle_gamma   90.00
#
_symmetry.space_group_name_H-M   'P 1'
#
loop_
_entity.id
_entity.type
_entity.pdbx_description
1 polymer ?
#
loop_
_entity_poly.entity_id
_entity_poly.type
_entity_poly.pdbx_seq_one_letter_code
_entity_poly.pdbx_strand_id
1 'polypeptide(L)'
;MPFQWNSAAGGLTIGGISLTTTWCKVLNLVDLWMPADQRGDDRIVPFYAGVLAQPRRDTVTRRSLRLVVAGDVTYTGATTGDAFERLQINVDYLRANIVAPTGVSDGTRTAVLTMPDGTTRTEAVHVTGMELGRYAEDARWLLATLDLSIPSGRIQ
;
A
#
# COMPACT_ATOMS: atom_id res chain seq x y z
N MET A 1 -17.58 -12.55 -13.90
CA MET A 1 -16.16 -12.83 -13.66
C MET A 1 -15.77 -12.35 -12.27
N PRO A 2 -15.03 -13.13 -11.51
CA PRO A 2 -14.51 -12.62 -10.25
C PRO A 2 -13.60 -11.42 -10.53
N PHE A 3 -13.68 -10.42 -9.67
CA PHE A 3 -12.86 -9.24 -9.77
C PHE A 3 -11.38 -9.60 -9.51
N GLN A 4 -10.51 -9.32 -10.47
CA GLN A 4 -9.09 -9.65 -10.36
C GLN A 4 -8.28 -8.35 -10.22
N TRP A 5 -7.79 -8.10 -9.03
CA TRP A 5 -6.92 -6.96 -8.74
C TRP A 5 -5.52 -7.06 -9.38
N ASN A 6 -5.13 -8.27 -9.79
CA ASN A 6 -3.84 -8.53 -10.42
C ASN A 6 -3.91 -8.57 -11.95
N SER A 7 -5.02 -8.18 -12.52
CA SER A 7 -5.09 -8.02 -13.97
C SER A 7 -4.30 -6.79 -14.41
N ALA A 8 -4.01 -6.69 -15.68
CA ALA A 8 -3.39 -5.50 -16.28
C ALA A 8 -4.16 -4.20 -15.98
N ALA A 9 -5.35 -4.32 -15.42
CA ALA A 9 -6.26 -3.24 -15.09
C ALA A 9 -6.03 -2.60 -13.72
N GLY A 10 -4.97 -2.92 -13.00
CA GLY A 10 -4.65 -2.27 -11.75
C GLY A 10 -3.45 -2.92 -11.07
N GLY A 11 -2.62 -2.11 -10.42
CA GLY A 11 -1.45 -2.62 -9.73
C GLY A 11 -0.81 -1.59 -8.83
N LEU A 12 0.04 -2.06 -7.95
CA LEU A 12 0.81 -1.23 -7.04
C LEU A 12 2.25 -1.71 -7.00
N THR A 13 3.16 -0.78 -7.18
CA THR A 13 4.61 -1.00 -7.02
C THR A 13 5.13 -0.03 -5.97
N ILE A 14 5.87 -0.52 -4.98
CA ILE A 14 6.52 0.30 -3.96
C ILE A 14 8.02 0.00 -3.97
N GLY A 15 8.83 1.04 -4.17
CA GLY A 15 10.28 0.89 -4.21
C GLY A 15 10.77 -0.06 -5.32
N GLY A 16 10.05 -0.14 -6.43
CA GLY A 16 10.36 -1.05 -7.53
C GLY A 16 9.85 -2.48 -7.35
N ILE A 17 9.21 -2.79 -6.23
CA ILE A 17 8.66 -4.12 -5.93
C ILE A 17 7.16 -4.13 -6.20
N SER A 18 6.71 -4.99 -7.10
CA SER A 18 5.29 -5.14 -7.38
C SER A 18 4.59 -5.92 -6.27
N LEU A 19 3.52 -5.34 -5.72
CA LEU A 19 2.67 -5.98 -4.71
C LEU A 19 1.45 -6.69 -5.32
N THR A 20 1.30 -6.64 -6.63
CA THR A 20 0.17 -7.24 -7.35
C THR A 20 0.67 -8.34 -8.30
N THR A 21 1.24 -9.36 -7.73
CA THR A 21 1.84 -10.50 -8.44
C THR A 21 1.09 -11.79 -8.16
N THR A 22 1.64 -12.92 -8.61
CA THR A 22 1.08 -14.25 -8.33
C THR A 22 1.25 -14.69 -6.87
N TRP A 23 2.25 -14.14 -6.17
CA TRP A 23 2.56 -14.49 -4.79
C TRP A 23 2.16 -13.41 -3.77
N CYS A 24 1.75 -12.24 -4.22
CA CYS A 24 1.31 -11.14 -3.36
C CYS A 24 0.14 -10.40 -4.01
N LYS A 25 -0.89 -10.13 -3.23
CA LYS A 25 -2.09 -9.39 -3.67
C LYS A 25 -2.44 -8.32 -2.66
N VAL A 26 -2.92 -7.18 -3.16
CA VAL A 26 -3.46 -6.11 -2.34
C VAL A 26 -4.99 -6.22 -2.34
N LEU A 27 -5.58 -6.36 -1.16
CA LEU A 27 -7.03 -6.55 -1.03
C LEU A 27 -7.82 -5.24 -1.09
N ASN A 28 -7.22 -4.14 -0.67
CA ASN A 28 -7.89 -2.84 -0.55
C ASN A 28 -7.20 -1.73 -1.35
N LEU A 29 -6.78 -2.04 -2.57
CA LEU A 29 -6.07 -1.11 -3.45
C LEU A 29 -6.86 0.21 -3.67
N VAL A 30 -8.18 0.13 -3.67
CA VAL A 30 -9.07 1.29 -3.83
C VAL A 30 -8.87 2.36 -2.74
N ASP A 31 -8.41 2.00 -1.56
CA ASP A 31 -8.17 2.94 -0.47
C ASP A 31 -7.09 3.98 -0.82
N LEU A 32 -6.19 3.65 -1.74
CA LEU A 32 -5.16 4.56 -2.23
C LEU A 32 -5.72 5.64 -3.17
N TRP A 33 -6.91 5.44 -3.69
CA TRP A 33 -7.58 6.40 -4.58
C TRP A 33 -8.44 7.40 -3.81
N MET A 34 -8.67 7.13 -2.53
CA MET A 34 -9.51 7.98 -1.69
C MET A 34 -8.92 9.38 -1.58
N PRO A 35 -9.76 10.40 -1.50
CA PRO A 35 -9.32 11.75 -1.22
C PRO A 35 -8.50 11.82 0.06
N ALA A 36 -7.53 12.72 0.07
CA ALA A 36 -6.77 13.01 1.28
C ALA A 36 -7.65 13.63 2.35
N ASP A 37 -7.28 13.41 3.60
CA ASP A 37 -7.83 14.17 4.71
C ASP A 37 -7.46 15.64 4.55
N GLN A 38 -8.37 16.51 4.91
CA GLN A 38 -8.15 17.95 4.75
C GLN A 38 -8.15 18.66 6.09
N ARG A 39 -7.25 19.64 6.23
CA ARG A 39 -7.23 20.57 7.36
C ARG A 39 -7.83 21.91 6.95
N GLY A 40 -8.52 22.49 7.86
CA GLY A 40 -9.08 23.82 7.76
C GLY A 40 -10.42 23.86 8.47
N ASP A 41 -10.55 24.81 9.36
CA ASP A 41 -11.79 25.07 10.07
C ASP A 41 -12.40 26.35 9.58
N ASP A 42 -13.72 26.36 9.49
CA ASP A 42 -14.44 27.60 9.21
C ASP A 42 -14.41 28.46 10.47
N ARG A 43 -14.11 29.74 10.29
CA ARG A 43 -13.97 30.67 11.40
C ARG A 43 -15.19 31.56 11.53
N ILE A 44 -15.77 31.56 12.73
CA ILE A 44 -16.83 32.51 13.07
C ILE A 44 -16.17 33.83 13.45
N VAL A 45 -16.54 34.91 12.74
CA VAL A 45 -16.06 36.25 13.03
C VAL A 45 -17.14 36.97 13.82
N PRO A 46 -16.83 37.51 15.03
CA PRO A 46 -17.79 38.27 15.81
C PRO A 46 -18.36 39.45 15.00
N PHE A 47 -19.67 39.73 15.15
CA PHE A 47 -20.37 40.78 14.44
C PHE A 47 -20.46 40.66 12.92
N TYR A 48 -20.10 39.52 12.36
CA TYR A 48 -20.27 39.22 10.96
C TYR A 48 -21.35 38.15 10.75
N ALA A 49 -22.27 38.41 9.87
CA ALA A 49 -23.34 37.47 9.57
C ALA A 49 -22.82 36.36 8.66
N GLY A 50 -22.39 35.26 9.25
CA GLY A 50 -21.90 34.10 8.52
C GLY A 50 -20.58 33.54 9.05
N VAL A 51 -20.07 32.57 8.32
CA VAL A 51 -18.82 31.88 8.64
C VAL A 51 -17.78 32.23 7.57
N LEU A 52 -16.60 32.60 8.01
CA LEU A 52 -15.49 32.83 7.09
C LEU A 52 -14.85 31.47 6.75
N ALA A 53 -15.08 31.02 5.53
CA ALA A 53 -14.48 29.78 5.06
C ALA A 53 -12.98 29.93 4.92
N GLN A 54 -12.23 28.99 5.50
CA GLN A 54 -10.77 28.95 5.34
C GLN A 54 -10.38 27.98 4.23
N PRO A 55 -9.28 28.30 3.50
CA PRO A 55 -8.75 27.35 2.53
C PRO A 55 -8.40 26.02 3.21
N ARG A 56 -8.93 24.94 2.67
CA ARG A 56 -8.61 23.59 3.14
C ARG A 56 -7.36 23.10 2.41
N ARG A 57 -6.51 22.41 3.14
CA ARG A 57 -5.27 21.83 2.61
C ARG A 57 -5.22 20.34 2.92
N ASP A 58 -4.70 19.59 1.98
CA ASP A 58 -4.44 18.18 2.19
C ASP A 58 -3.46 17.98 3.35
N THR A 59 -3.73 17.00 4.18
CA THR A 59 -2.83 16.61 5.26
C THR A 59 -2.07 15.34 4.92
N VAL A 60 -1.02 15.06 5.67
CA VAL A 60 -0.40 13.74 5.65
C VAL A 60 -1.48 12.70 5.91
N THR A 61 -1.63 11.78 4.98
CA THR A 61 -2.63 10.72 5.06
C THR A 61 -1.96 9.40 5.38
N ARG A 62 -2.54 8.66 6.33
CA ARG A 62 -2.11 7.30 6.67
C ARG A 62 -3.06 6.31 6.03
N ARG A 63 -2.50 5.27 5.45
CA ARG A 63 -3.26 4.17 4.84
C ARG A 63 -2.67 2.84 5.27
N SER A 64 -3.54 1.89 5.56
CA SER A 64 -3.16 0.51 5.86
C SER A 64 -3.57 -0.37 4.69
N LEU A 65 -2.61 -0.97 4.03
CA LEU A 65 -2.86 -1.91 2.95
C LEU A 65 -2.93 -3.32 3.49
N ARG A 66 -3.98 -4.03 3.14
CA ARG A 66 -4.10 -5.45 3.44
C ARG A 66 -3.57 -6.27 2.29
N LEU A 67 -2.60 -7.11 2.60
CA LEU A 67 -1.92 -7.96 1.64
C LEU A 67 -2.25 -9.43 1.92
N VAL A 68 -2.35 -10.20 0.85
CA VAL A 68 -2.27 -11.66 0.92
C VAL A 68 -0.93 -12.07 0.33
N VAL A 69 -0.12 -12.73 1.12
CA VAL A 69 1.14 -13.31 0.66
C VAL A 69 0.96 -14.82 0.56
N ALA A 70 1.22 -15.36 -0.62
CA ALA A 70 1.05 -16.78 -0.90
C ALA A 70 2.39 -17.50 -1.03
N GLY A 71 2.40 -18.79 -0.76
CA GLY A 71 3.55 -19.68 -0.86
C GLY A 71 3.50 -20.65 -2.05
N ASP A 72 2.64 -20.38 -3.05
CA ASP A 72 2.56 -21.23 -4.24
C ASP A 72 3.81 -21.14 -5.08
N VAL A 73 4.43 -19.97 -5.10
CA VAL A 73 5.66 -19.67 -5.84
C VAL A 73 6.44 -18.61 -5.06
N THR A 74 7.77 -18.62 -5.14
CA THR A 74 8.60 -17.57 -4.57
C THR A 74 8.60 -16.32 -5.47
N TYR A 75 9.10 -15.21 -4.94
CA TYR A 75 9.25 -13.96 -5.72
C TYR A 75 10.17 -14.13 -6.94
N THR A 76 11.04 -15.13 -6.95
CA THR A 76 11.90 -15.47 -8.09
C THR A 76 11.24 -16.44 -9.08
N GLY A 77 10.03 -16.91 -8.80
CA GLY A 77 9.33 -17.91 -9.61
C GLY A 77 9.68 -19.36 -9.27
N ALA A 78 10.47 -19.61 -8.22
CA ALA A 78 10.83 -20.97 -7.81
C ALA A 78 9.66 -21.67 -7.13
N THR A 79 9.55 -22.97 -7.37
CA THR A 79 8.51 -23.84 -6.79
C THR A 79 9.08 -24.95 -5.92
N THR A 80 10.38 -24.93 -5.63
CA THR A 80 11.08 -25.88 -4.78
C THR A 80 10.75 -25.67 -3.31
N GLY A 81 10.85 -26.72 -2.51
CA GLY A 81 10.51 -26.70 -1.09
C GLY A 81 8.99 -26.82 -0.86
N ASP A 82 8.56 -26.69 0.39
CA ASP A 82 7.16 -26.71 0.71
C ASP A 82 6.53 -25.30 0.64
N ALA A 83 5.22 -25.25 0.71
CA ALA A 83 4.48 -23.96 0.61
C ALA A 83 4.81 -23.01 1.75
N PHE A 84 5.05 -23.52 2.94
CA PHE A 84 5.39 -22.70 4.10
C PHE A 84 6.78 -22.07 3.97
N GLU A 85 7.76 -22.82 3.49
CA GLU A 85 9.10 -22.30 3.22
C GLU A 85 9.07 -21.18 2.17
N ARG A 86 8.33 -21.40 1.08
CA ARG A 86 8.16 -20.38 0.05
C ARG A 86 7.45 -19.13 0.57
N LEU A 87 6.45 -19.32 1.42
CA LEU A 87 5.75 -18.23 2.07
C LEU A 87 6.70 -17.39 2.94
N GLN A 88 7.55 -18.04 3.73
CA GLN A 88 8.56 -17.35 4.55
C GLN A 88 9.55 -16.58 3.69
N ILE A 89 10.03 -17.15 2.59
CA ILE A 89 10.92 -16.49 1.65
C ILE A 89 10.28 -15.22 1.11
N ASN A 90 9.01 -15.27 0.71
CA ASN A 90 8.28 -14.12 0.18
C ASN A 90 8.07 -13.03 1.24
N VAL A 91 7.74 -13.41 2.46
CA VAL A 91 7.57 -12.45 3.57
C VAL A 91 8.89 -11.76 3.92
N ASP A 92 9.98 -12.52 3.99
CA ASP A 92 11.30 -11.97 4.28
C ASP A 92 11.77 -11.04 3.16
N TYR A 93 11.48 -11.37 1.92
CA TYR A 93 11.76 -10.50 0.78
C TYR A 93 11.01 -9.16 0.87
N LEU A 94 9.72 -9.17 1.19
CA LEU A 94 8.95 -7.95 1.38
C LEU A 94 9.50 -7.12 2.54
N ARG A 95 9.80 -7.77 3.65
CA ARG A 95 10.35 -7.09 4.83
C ARG A 95 11.70 -6.45 4.53
N ALA A 96 12.59 -7.15 3.87
CA ALA A 96 13.92 -6.66 3.57
C ALA A 96 13.94 -5.52 2.53
N ASN A 97 13.03 -5.53 1.57
CA ASN A 97 13.06 -4.60 0.44
C ASN A 97 12.05 -3.45 0.51
N ILE A 98 10.97 -3.62 1.25
CA ILE A 98 9.92 -2.59 1.38
C ILE A 98 9.97 -1.93 2.75
N VAL A 99 9.97 -2.73 3.82
CA VAL A 99 9.87 -2.19 5.18
C VAL A 99 11.20 -1.61 5.68
N ALA A 100 12.28 -2.36 5.52
CA ALA A 100 13.60 -2.00 6.04
C ALA A 100 14.73 -2.25 5.02
N PRO A 101 14.69 -1.62 3.83
CA PRO A 101 15.74 -1.86 2.84
C PRO A 101 17.06 -1.23 3.27
N THR A 102 18.14 -1.93 2.98
CA THR A 102 19.49 -1.47 3.23
C THR A 102 19.79 -0.24 2.38
N GLY A 103 20.42 0.77 2.96
CA GLY A 103 20.90 1.96 2.25
C GLY A 103 19.88 3.06 2.03
N VAL A 104 18.68 2.92 2.58
CA VAL A 104 17.66 3.99 2.55
C VAL A 104 17.56 4.60 3.94
N SER A 105 17.98 5.85 4.07
CA SER A 105 18.12 6.52 5.37
C SER A 105 16.83 7.17 5.87
N ASP A 106 15.93 7.57 4.97
CA ASP A 106 14.74 8.35 5.31
C ASP A 106 13.43 7.56 5.29
N GLY A 107 13.48 6.28 4.93
CA GLY A 107 12.29 5.44 4.83
C GLY A 107 11.34 5.75 3.67
N THR A 108 11.69 6.74 2.83
CA THR A 108 10.87 7.13 1.68
C THR A 108 10.98 6.13 0.53
N ARG A 109 9.85 5.78 -0.05
CA ARG A 109 9.74 4.91 -1.22
C ARG A 109 8.89 5.59 -2.28
N THR A 110 9.15 5.28 -3.52
CA THR A 110 8.27 5.68 -4.62
C THR A 110 7.18 4.63 -4.80
N ALA A 111 5.93 5.05 -4.63
CA ALA A 111 4.77 4.22 -4.94
C ALA A 111 4.27 4.56 -6.35
N VAL A 112 4.05 3.55 -7.17
CA VAL A 112 3.44 3.68 -8.49
C VAL A 112 2.13 2.90 -8.48
N LEU A 113 1.04 3.63 -8.60
CA LEU A 113 -0.31 3.06 -8.67
C LEU A 113 -0.76 3.03 -10.13
N THR A 114 -1.04 1.86 -10.65
CA THR A 114 -1.63 1.68 -11.97
C THR A 114 -3.15 1.61 -11.84
N MET A 115 -3.84 2.50 -12.49
CA MET A 115 -5.30 2.57 -12.49
C MET A 115 -5.90 1.55 -13.46
N PRO A 116 -7.18 1.20 -13.32
CA PRO A 116 -7.85 0.27 -14.25
C PRO A 116 -7.86 0.70 -15.71
N ASP A 117 -7.72 1.99 -15.99
CA ASP A 117 -7.62 2.53 -17.37
C ASP A 117 -6.19 2.48 -17.94
N GLY A 118 -5.23 1.95 -17.16
CA GLY A 118 -3.82 1.87 -17.53
C GLY A 118 -2.99 3.11 -17.21
N THR A 119 -3.60 4.20 -16.73
CA THR A 119 -2.84 5.36 -16.28
C THR A 119 -2.08 5.07 -15.00
N THR A 120 -0.95 5.74 -14.81
CA THR A 120 -0.14 5.58 -13.60
C THR A 120 -0.13 6.85 -12.78
N ARG A 121 -0.08 6.69 -11.46
CA ARG A 121 0.09 7.76 -10.50
C ARG A 121 1.29 7.44 -9.63
N THR A 122 2.16 8.40 -9.44
CA THR A 122 3.41 8.21 -8.71
C THR A 122 3.49 9.19 -7.55
N GLU A 123 3.85 8.69 -6.38
CA GLU A 123 3.99 9.52 -5.19
C GLU A 123 5.04 8.94 -4.25
N ALA A 124 5.68 9.81 -3.48
CA ALA A 124 6.54 9.39 -2.39
C ALA A 124 5.70 8.96 -1.18
N VAL A 125 6.03 7.80 -0.62
CA VAL A 125 5.37 7.26 0.56
C VAL A 125 6.41 6.83 1.60
N HIS A 126 6.05 6.91 2.87
CA HIS A 126 6.82 6.29 3.95
C HIS A 126 6.17 4.99 4.36
N VAL A 127 6.92 3.92 4.35
CA VAL A 127 6.48 2.64 4.91
C VAL A 127 6.80 2.65 6.39
N THR A 128 5.78 2.70 7.23
CA THR A 128 5.95 2.83 8.68
C THR A 128 6.02 1.48 9.39
N GLY A 129 5.50 0.43 8.79
CA GLY A 129 5.55 -0.91 9.36
C GLY A 129 4.79 -1.94 8.57
N MET A 130 4.99 -3.19 8.94
CA MET A 130 4.24 -4.33 8.42
C MET A 130 3.91 -5.27 9.58
N GLU A 131 2.63 -5.58 9.71
CA GLU A 131 2.14 -6.57 10.67
C GLU A 131 1.75 -7.85 9.95
N LEU A 132 2.14 -8.98 10.51
CA LEU A 132 1.74 -10.29 10.02
C LEU A 132 0.47 -10.74 10.75
N GLY A 133 -0.54 -11.09 9.99
CA GLY A 133 -1.79 -11.63 10.50
C GLY A 133 -1.77 -13.15 10.63
N ARG A 134 -2.94 -13.75 10.44
CA ARG A 134 -3.09 -15.19 10.54
C ARG A 134 -2.61 -15.91 9.29
N TYR A 135 -1.98 -17.05 9.50
CA TYR A 135 -1.79 -18.06 8.46
C TYR A 135 -3.12 -18.73 8.12
N ALA A 136 -3.25 -19.17 6.88
CA ALA A 136 -4.28 -20.16 6.53
C ALA A 136 -4.00 -21.49 7.27
N GLU A 137 -5.02 -22.33 7.43
CA GLU A 137 -4.87 -23.63 8.13
C GLU A 137 -3.79 -24.52 7.51
N ASP A 138 -3.62 -24.45 6.20
CA ASP A 138 -2.61 -25.20 5.47
C ASP A 138 -1.25 -24.46 5.34
N ALA A 139 -1.13 -23.30 5.96
CA ALA A 139 0.06 -22.44 5.93
C ALA A 139 0.56 -22.06 4.53
N ARG A 140 -0.34 -22.05 3.52
CA ARG A 140 0.00 -21.67 2.15
C ARG A 140 -0.07 -20.20 1.88
N TRP A 141 -0.78 -19.45 2.71
CA TRP A 141 -0.90 -18.00 2.60
C TRP A 141 -1.10 -17.36 3.96
N LEU A 142 -0.79 -16.11 4.06
CA LEU A 142 -1.06 -15.31 5.25
C LEU A 142 -1.56 -13.92 4.86
N LEU A 143 -2.28 -13.30 5.79
CA LEU A 143 -2.66 -11.91 5.72
C LEU A 143 -1.56 -11.05 6.37
N ALA A 144 -1.21 -9.96 5.71
CA ALA A 144 -0.30 -8.96 6.25
C ALA A 144 -0.93 -7.58 6.08
N THR A 145 -0.56 -6.67 6.96
CA THR A 145 -0.96 -5.26 6.87
C THR A 145 0.29 -4.41 6.71
N LEU A 146 0.33 -3.60 5.66
CA LEU A 146 1.41 -2.67 5.38
C LEU A 146 0.92 -1.25 5.66
N ASP A 147 1.54 -0.57 6.60
CA ASP A 147 1.19 0.78 6.98
C ASP A 147 2.01 1.80 6.19
N LEU A 148 1.31 2.72 5.55
CA LEU A 148 1.88 3.78 4.73
C LEU A 148 1.50 5.16 5.26
N SER A 149 2.43 6.09 5.15
CA SER A 149 2.18 7.52 5.31
C SER A 149 2.44 8.21 3.98
N ILE A 150 1.48 8.97 3.51
CA ILE A 150 1.55 9.72 2.25
C ILE A 150 1.68 11.20 2.58
N PRO A 151 2.89 11.79 2.49
CA PRO A 151 3.12 13.18 2.91
C PRO A 151 2.33 14.20 2.10
N SER A 152 2.10 13.96 0.81
CA SER A 152 1.29 14.82 -0.04
C SER A 152 -0.23 14.70 0.19
N GLY A 153 -0.63 13.72 1.00
CA GLY A 153 -2.02 13.41 1.31
C GLY A 153 -2.66 12.38 0.41
N ARG A 154 -2.24 12.27 -0.84
CA ARG A 154 -2.81 11.30 -1.81
C ARG A 154 -1.82 10.94 -2.89
N ILE A 155 -2.03 9.79 -3.50
CA ILE A 155 -1.31 9.40 -4.71
C ILE A 155 -2.01 10.03 -5.92
N GLN A 156 -1.27 10.86 -6.61
CA GLN A 156 -1.77 11.63 -7.77
C GLN A 156 -1.17 11.11 -9.07
#